data_825e322f6f5b069914227439e8d35591
#
_entry.id   825e322f6f5b069914227439e8d35591
#
_cell.length_a   1.000
_cell.length_b   1.000
_cell.length_c   1.000
_cell.angle_alpha   90.00
_cell.angle_beta   90.00
_cell.angle_gamma   90.00
#
_symmetry.space_group_name_H-M   'P 1'
#
loop_
_entity.id
_entity.type
_entity.pdbx_description
1 polymer ?
#
loop_
_entity_poly.entity_id
_entity_poly.type
_entity_poly.pdbx_seq_one_letter_code
_entity_poly.pdbx_strand_id
1 'polypeptide(L)'
;LILSGDHIYKMDYEVMLDFHKANKADVTIACMPVPIEEASRFGIMVTDDIGRITEFEEKPEHPSSNLASMGIYIFSWPALKEALMSLKDQNSCDFGKHVLPYCKEKGERLFAYEYNGYWKDVGTLGSYWEANMELIDIIPEFNLYEEFWKIYTKGDIIPPQYISADAVTDRCLIGEGAEIYGEIHNSVIGPNVVIGKGSVIRGSIIMRNA
;
A
#
# COMPACT_ATOMS: atom_id res chain seq x y z
N LEU A 1 -7.05 3.89 -14.40
CA LEU A 1 -6.37 3.37 -13.22
C LEU A 1 -6.71 4.23 -12.00
N ILE A 2 -7.09 3.60 -10.90
CA ILE A 2 -7.41 4.22 -9.62
C ILE A 2 -6.56 3.52 -8.57
N LEU A 3 -5.90 4.28 -7.70
CA LEU A 3 -4.97 3.78 -6.70
C LEU A 3 -5.38 4.26 -5.30
N SER A 4 -5.11 3.45 -4.29
CA SER A 4 -5.15 3.91 -2.89
C SER A 4 -3.99 4.86 -2.59
N GLY A 5 -4.17 5.77 -1.64
CA GLY A 5 -3.20 6.82 -1.30
C GLY A 5 -2.20 6.46 -0.20
N ASP A 6 -2.41 5.33 0.49
CA ASP A 6 -1.69 4.96 1.71
C ASP A 6 -1.20 3.50 1.72
N HIS A 7 -1.04 2.88 0.55
CA HIS A 7 -0.54 1.52 0.43
C HIS A 7 0.92 1.49 -0.04
N ILE A 8 1.69 0.53 0.45
CA ILE A 8 3.08 0.29 0.08
C ILE A 8 3.15 -0.96 -0.79
N TYR A 9 3.60 -0.82 -2.03
CA TYR A 9 3.76 -1.91 -2.99
C TYR A 9 4.57 -1.45 -4.21
N LYS A 10 4.99 -2.39 -5.04
CA LYS A 10 5.52 -2.12 -6.39
C LYS A 10 4.76 -2.99 -7.38
N MET A 11 4.02 -2.39 -8.29
CA MET A 11 3.23 -3.11 -9.30
C MET A 11 3.49 -2.56 -10.69
N ASP A 12 3.69 -3.46 -11.64
CA ASP A 12 3.64 -3.12 -13.06
C ASP A 12 2.18 -3.05 -13.52
N TYR A 13 1.69 -1.85 -13.66
CA TYR A 13 0.30 -1.61 -14.08
C TYR A 13 0.03 -1.99 -15.53
N GLU A 14 1.07 -2.12 -16.38
CA GLU A 14 0.91 -2.57 -17.76
C GLU A 14 0.46 -4.03 -17.79
N VAL A 15 1.06 -4.88 -16.96
CA VAL A 15 0.65 -6.29 -16.82
C VAL A 15 -0.81 -6.41 -16.38
N MET A 16 -1.23 -5.62 -15.39
CA MET A 16 -2.63 -5.58 -14.94
C MET A 16 -3.57 -5.05 -16.05
N LEU A 17 -3.13 -4.06 -16.83
CA LEU A 17 -3.90 -3.51 -17.94
C LEU A 17 -4.06 -4.53 -19.08
N ASP A 18 -3.03 -5.30 -19.36
CA ASP A 18 -3.10 -6.35 -20.38
C ASP A 18 -4.02 -7.50 -19.95
N PHE A 19 -4.00 -7.85 -18.66
CA PHE A 19 -4.99 -8.77 -18.08
C PHE A 19 -6.42 -8.21 -18.25
N HIS A 20 -6.64 -6.94 -17.95
CA HIS A 20 -7.93 -6.27 -18.12
C HIS A 20 -8.44 -6.35 -19.57
N LYS A 21 -7.56 -6.04 -20.53
CA LYS A 21 -7.89 -6.12 -21.98
C LYS A 21 -8.15 -7.56 -22.44
N ALA A 22 -7.30 -8.51 -22.04
CA ALA A 22 -7.41 -9.92 -22.42
C ALA A 22 -8.76 -10.53 -21.98
N ASN A 23 -9.21 -10.19 -20.78
CA ASN A 23 -10.50 -10.62 -20.25
C ASN A 23 -11.68 -9.76 -20.74
N LYS A 24 -11.41 -8.71 -21.52
CA LYS A 24 -12.42 -7.71 -21.92
C LYS A 24 -13.19 -7.19 -20.70
N ALA A 25 -12.51 -7.01 -19.60
CA ALA A 25 -13.12 -6.60 -18.32
C ALA A 25 -13.67 -5.17 -18.41
N ASP A 26 -14.72 -4.91 -17.67
CA ASP A 26 -15.23 -3.56 -17.45
C ASP A 26 -14.61 -2.97 -16.17
N VAL A 27 -14.32 -3.85 -15.21
CA VAL A 27 -13.58 -3.54 -13.98
C VAL A 27 -12.58 -4.66 -13.68
N THR A 28 -11.35 -4.30 -13.38
CA THR A 28 -10.34 -5.22 -12.82
C THR A 28 -9.90 -4.72 -11.47
N ILE A 29 -9.90 -5.59 -10.46
CA ILE A 29 -9.53 -5.29 -9.08
C ILE A 29 -8.26 -6.05 -8.77
N ALA A 30 -7.19 -5.35 -8.39
CA ALA A 30 -6.00 -6.03 -7.85
C ALA A 30 -6.31 -6.58 -6.47
N CYS A 31 -5.88 -7.81 -6.23
CA CYS A 31 -6.15 -8.54 -5.00
C CYS A 31 -4.99 -9.44 -4.62
N MET A 32 -4.97 -9.85 -3.36
CA MET A 32 -4.08 -10.87 -2.85
C MET A 32 -4.72 -11.63 -1.69
N PRO A 33 -4.31 -12.89 -1.46
CA PRO A 33 -4.76 -13.61 -0.27
C PRO A 33 -4.14 -13.00 0.99
N VAL A 34 -4.98 -12.81 2.01
CA VAL A 34 -4.57 -12.35 3.34
C VAL A 34 -4.93 -13.41 4.40
N PRO A 35 -4.34 -13.37 5.61
CA PRO A 35 -4.84 -14.17 6.73
C PRO A 35 -6.32 -13.91 6.97
N ILE A 36 -7.10 -14.99 7.19
CA ILE A 36 -8.56 -14.88 7.32
C ILE A 36 -8.98 -13.96 8.48
N GLU A 37 -8.16 -13.89 9.52
CA GLU A 37 -8.36 -13.05 10.70
C GLU A 37 -8.28 -11.56 10.36
N GLU A 38 -7.56 -11.20 9.29
CA GLU A 38 -7.41 -9.82 8.81
C GLU A 38 -8.40 -9.45 7.71
N ALA A 39 -9.04 -10.45 7.10
CA ALA A 39 -9.89 -10.26 5.93
C ALA A 39 -11.05 -9.27 6.16
N SER A 40 -11.58 -9.19 7.39
CA SER A 40 -12.64 -8.23 7.77
C SER A 40 -12.24 -6.75 7.64
N ARG A 41 -10.95 -6.46 7.45
CA ARG A 41 -10.45 -5.09 7.26
C ARG A 41 -10.59 -4.60 5.81
N PHE A 42 -10.78 -5.51 4.86
CA PHE A 42 -10.71 -5.26 3.42
C PHE A 42 -12.02 -5.56 2.71
N GLY A 43 -12.13 -5.09 1.48
CA GLY A 43 -13.11 -5.61 0.54
C GLY A 43 -12.72 -7.04 0.14
N ILE A 44 -13.62 -8.01 0.30
CA ILE A 44 -13.36 -9.41 0.05
C ILE A 44 -14.09 -9.87 -1.21
N MET A 45 -13.40 -10.69 -2.00
CA MET A 45 -13.91 -11.19 -3.27
C MET A 45 -14.02 -12.71 -3.28
N VAL A 46 -15.09 -13.20 -3.90
CA VAL A 46 -15.21 -14.60 -4.34
C VAL A 46 -15.15 -14.61 -5.86
N THR A 47 -14.37 -15.51 -6.43
CA THR A 47 -14.19 -15.64 -7.88
C THR A 47 -14.61 -17.02 -8.36
N ASP A 48 -14.95 -17.10 -9.65
CA ASP A 48 -15.05 -18.36 -10.36
C ASP A 48 -13.68 -18.87 -10.86
N ASP A 49 -13.67 -20.01 -11.55
CA ASP A 49 -12.46 -20.67 -12.05
C ASP A 49 -11.67 -19.85 -13.09
N ILE A 50 -12.26 -18.81 -13.67
CA ILE A 50 -11.61 -17.90 -14.63
C ILE A 50 -11.23 -16.55 -14.01
N GLY A 51 -11.40 -16.40 -12.69
CA GLY A 51 -11.08 -15.16 -11.97
C GLY A 51 -12.15 -14.06 -12.10
N ARG A 52 -13.35 -14.37 -12.60
CA ARG A 52 -14.47 -13.42 -12.60
C ARG A 52 -15.04 -13.31 -11.20
N ILE A 53 -15.25 -12.09 -10.73
CA ILE A 53 -15.79 -11.83 -9.39
C ILE A 53 -17.27 -12.15 -9.37
N THR A 54 -17.65 -13.15 -8.57
CA THR A 54 -19.04 -13.58 -8.35
C THR A 54 -19.65 -12.86 -7.15
N GLU A 55 -18.83 -12.57 -6.11
CA GLU A 55 -19.26 -11.84 -4.91
C GLU A 55 -18.21 -10.83 -4.51
N PHE A 56 -18.66 -9.70 -3.97
CA PHE A 56 -17.84 -8.66 -3.37
C PHE A 56 -18.48 -8.16 -2.09
N GLU A 57 -17.74 -8.21 -0.99
CA GLU A 57 -18.19 -7.83 0.34
C GLU A 57 -17.23 -6.79 0.91
N GLU A 58 -17.72 -5.59 1.21
CA GLU A 58 -16.90 -4.53 1.80
C GLU A 58 -16.83 -4.68 3.32
N LYS A 59 -15.66 -5.04 3.82
CA LYS A 59 -15.34 -5.18 5.24
C LYS A 59 -16.35 -6.06 6.01
N PRO A 60 -16.54 -7.33 5.58
CA PRO A 60 -17.51 -8.21 6.21
C PRO A 60 -17.06 -8.63 7.61
N GLU A 61 -18.01 -8.79 8.55
CA GLU A 61 -17.72 -9.36 9.87
C GLU A 61 -17.30 -10.83 9.79
N HIS A 62 -17.89 -11.56 8.84
CA HIS A 62 -17.62 -12.97 8.57
C HIS A 62 -17.25 -13.15 7.10
N PRO A 63 -15.95 -12.98 6.74
CA PRO A 63 -15.52 -13.04 5.35
C PRO A 63 -15.76 -14.43 4.74
N SER A 64 -16.35 -14.46 3.54
CA SER A 64 -16.60 -15.67 2.76
C SER A 64 -15.35 -16.21 2.05
N SER A 65 -14.30 -15.38 1.94
CA SER A 65 -13.03 -15.67 1.28
C SER A 65 -11.91 -14.89 1.97
N ASN A 66 -10.67 -15.23 1.64
CA ASN A 66 -9.50 -14.47 2.08
C ASN A 66 -8.87 -13.64 0.95
N LEU A 67 -9.52 -13.52 -0.20
CA LEU A 67 -9.02 -12.75 -1.34
C LEU A 67 -9.38 -11.28 -1.15
N ALA A 68 -8.42 -10.49 -0.68
CA ALA A 68 -8.60 -9.10 -0.31
C ALA A 68 -8.34 -8.14 -1.48
N SER A 69 -9.19 -7.13 -1.62
CA SER A 69 -8.97 -6.01 -2.53
C SER A 69 -7.84 -5.12 -2.04
N MET A 70 -6.90 -4.83 -2.91
CA MET A 70 -5.79 -3.91 -2.64
C MET A 70 -6.18 -2.44 -2.83
N GLY A 71 -7.44 -2.10 -3.15
CA GLY A 71 -7.83 -0.73 -3.46
C GLY A 71 -7.21 -0.18 -4.75
N ILE A 72 -6.83 -1.07 -5.66
CA ILE A 72 -6.23 -0.75 -6.96
C ILE A 72 -7.18 -1.25 -8.04
N TYR A 73 -7.63 -0.35 -8.91
CA TYR A 73 -8.66 -0.67 -9.88
C TYR A 73 -8.29 -0.19 -11.28
N ILE A 74 -8.59 -1.02 -12.30
CA ILE A 74 -8.66 -0.58 -13.68
C ILE A 74 -10.11 -0.65 -14.14
N PHE A 75 -10.64 0.47 -14.62
CA PHE A 75 -11.97 0.58 -15.18
C PHE A 75 -11.92 0.90 -16.66
N SER A 76 -12.81 0.30 -17.42
CA SER A 76 -13.21 0.83 -18.71
C SER A 76 -13.95 2.15 -18.50
N TRP A 77 -13.56 3.21 -19.24
CA TRP A 77 -14.12 4.55 -19.01
C TRP A 77 -15.65 4.64 -19.07
N PRO A 78 -16.35 3.95 -20.01
CA PRO A 78 -17.81 3.95 -20.03
C PRO A 78 -18.43 3.45 -18.73
N ALA A 79 -17.96 2.31 -18.19
CA ALA A 79 -18.46 1.72 -16.95
C ALA A 79 -18.23 2.65 -15.75
N LEU A 80 -17.02 3.21 -15.61
CA LEU A 80 -16.72 4.15 -14.53
C LEU A 80 -17.58 5.41 -14.62
N LYS A 81 -17.70 5.99 -15.81
CA LYS A 81 -18.49 7.21 -16.02
C LYS A 81 -19.95 6.98 -15.66
N GLU A 82 -20.55 5.88 -16.12
CA GLU A 82 -21.94 5.54 -15.82
C GLU A 82 -22.16 5.38 -14.32
N ALA A 83 -21.29 4.62 -13.63
CA ALA A 83 -21.37 4.43 -12.20
C ALA A 83 -21.30 5.75 -11.43
N LEU A 84 -20.29 6.59 -11.70
CA LEU A 84 -20.10 7.87 -11.01
C LEU A 84 -21.27 8.84 -11.28
N MET A 85 -21.80 8.89 -12.52
CA MET A 85 -22.91 9.76 -12.86
C MET A 85 -24.21 9.28 -12.20
N SER A 86 -24.40 7.98 -12.04
CA SER A 86 -25.59 7.43 -11.35
C SER A 86 -25.55 7.62 -9.84
N LEU A 87 -24.34 7.72 -9.27
CA LEU A 87 -24.11 7.88 -7.83
C LEU A 87 -23.84 9.34 -7.41
N LYS A 88 -23.86 10.29 -8.33
CA LYS A 88 -23.45 11.70 -8.11
C LYS A 88 -24.26 12.44 -7.05
N ASP A 89 -25.52 12.07 -6.84
CA ASP A 89 -26.44 12.74 -5.91
C ASP A 89 -26.38 12.12 -4.49
N GLN A 90 -25.50 11.13 -4.27
CA GLN A 90 -25.26 10.57 -2.95
C GLN A 90 -24.31 11.47 -2.13
N ASN A 91 -24.52 11.54 -0.82
CA ASN A 91 -23.67 12.35 0.08
C ASN A 91 -22.20 11.88 0.16
N SER A 92 -21.95 10.62 -0.17
CA SER A 92 -20.61 10.05 -0.27
C SER A 92 -20.60 8.99 -1.37
N CYS A 93 -19.49 8.89 -2.09
CA CYS A 93 -19.25 7.86 -3.10
C CYS A 93 -17.96 7.12 -2.76
N ASP A 94 -18.09 5.89 -2.31
CA ASP A 94 -16.99 4.98 -1.98
C ASP A 94 -16.92 3.87 -3.02
N PHE A 95 -15.71 3.49 -3.44
CA PHE A 95 -15.55 2.48 -4.49
C PHE A 95 -16.04 1.11 -4.03
N GLY A 96 -15.65 0.65 -2.84
CA GLY A 96 -16.06 -0.64 -2.31
C GLY A 96 -17.55 -0.73 -1.98
N LYS A 97 -18.10 0.32 -1.35
CA LYS A 97 -19.49 0.31 -0.87
C LYS A 97 -20.52 0.65 -1.92
N HIS A 98 -20.13 1.43 -2.94
CA HIS A 98 -21.11 1.99 -3.88
C HIS A 98 -20.79 1.66 -5.34
N VAL A 99 -19.56 1.96 -5.80
CA VAL A 99 -19.23 1.84 -7.24
C VAL A 99 -19.13 0.38 -7.67
N LEU A 100 -18.43 -0.46 -6.95
CA LEU A 100 -18.27 -1.88 -7.31
C LEU A 100 -19.61 -2.65 -7.21
N PRO A 101 -20.41 -2.50 -6.16
CA PRO A 101 -21.76 -3.10 -6.12
C PRO A 101 -22.65 -2.62 -7.28
N TYR A 102 -22.63 -1.33 -7.60
CA TYR A 102 -23.39 -0.80 -8.74
C TYR A 102 -22.95 -1.45 -10.06
N CYS A 103 -21.66 -1.53 -10.33
CA CYS A 103 -21.16 -2.18 -11.54
C CYS A 103 -21.55 -3.66 -11.60
N LYS A 104 -21.53 -4.36 -10.47
CA LYS A 104 -21.96 -5.76 -10.37
C LYS A 104 -23.46 -5.90 -10.66
N GLU A 105 -24.32 -5.07 -10.08
CA GLU A 105 -25.78 -5.07 -10.32
C GLU A 105 -26.11 -4.78 -11.80
N LYS A 106 -25.31 -3.96 -12.47
CA LYS A 106 -25.44 -3.68 -13.91
C LYS A 106 -25.00 -4.84 -14.80
N GLY A 107 -24.39 -5.88 -14.23
CA GLY A 107 -23.91 -7.03 -14.98
C GLY A 107 -22.58 -6.78 -15.68
N GLU A 108 -21.85 -5.75 -15.29
CA GLU A 108 -20.48 -5.49 -15.77
C GLU A 108 -19.56 -6.68 -15.48
N ARG A 109 -18.51 -6.81 -16.28
CA ARG A 109 -17.53 -7.90 -16.14
C ARG A 109 -16.43 -7.47 -15.17
N LEU A 110 -16.56 -7.90 -13.91
CA LEU A 110 -15.60 -7.68 -12.86
C LEU A 110 -14.63 -8.85 -12.78
N PHE A 111 -13.31 -8.58 -12.79
CA PHE A 111 -12.26 -9.59 -12.68
C PHE A 111 -11.30 -9.27 -11.56
N ALA A 112 -10.84 -10.31 -10.86
CA ALA A 112 -9.80 -10.24 -9.86
C ALA A 112 -8.44 -10.48 -10.53
N TYR A 113 -7.51 -9.54 -10.36
CA TYR A 113 -6.11 -9.67 -10.76
C TYR A 113 -5.29 -10.00 -9.52
N GLU A 114 -4.86 -11.24 -9.39
CA GLU A 114 -4.05 -11.68 -8.26
C GLU A 114 -2.63 -11.15 -8.38
N TYR A 115 -2.24 -10.30 -7.43
CA TYR A 115 -0.93 -9.71 -7.34
C TYR A 115 -0.02 -10.59 -6.48
N ASN A 116 1.17 -10.89 -7.01
CA ASN A 116 2.20 -11.67 -6.34
C ASN A 116 3.42 -10.78 -6.04
N GLY A 117 3.36 -10.05 -4.94
CA GLY A 117 4.44 -9.18 -4.50
C GLY A 117 4.16 -8.60 -3.13
N TYR A 118 5.08 -7.79 -2.62
CA TYR A 118 4.88 -7.11 -1.35
C TYR A 118 3.74 -6.10 -1.45
N TRP A 119 2.80 -6.17 -0.50
CA TRP A 119 1.76 -5.18 -0.32
C TRP A 119 1.44 -5.01 1.17
N LYS A 120 1.34 -3.76 1.62
CA LYS A 120 0.93 -3.43 2.98
C LYS A 120 0.04 -2.20 2.99
N ASP A 121 -1.12 -2.34 3.62
CA ASP A 121 -1.99 -1.22 4.02
C ASP A 121 -1.47 -0.64 5.33
N VAL A 122 -1.07 0.64 5.32
CA VAL A 122 -0.53 1.33 6.50
C VAL A 122 -1.55 2.24 7.18
N GLY A 123 -2.83 1.93 7.06
CA GLY A 123 -3.95 2.68 7.64
C GLY A 123 -4.04 2.65 9.18
N THR A 124 -3.15 1.93 9.88
CA THR A 124 -3.05 1.94 11.35
C THR A 124 -1.63 2.27 11.80
N LEU A 125 -1.48 2.78 13.04
CA LEU A 125 -0.15 3.04 13.62
C LEU A 125 0.70 1.77 13.71
N GLY A 126 0.07 0.62 14.01
CA GLY A 126 0.75 -0.67 14.07
C GLY A 126 1.31 -1.09 12.72
N SER A 127 0.46 -1.11 11.68
CA SER A 127 0.90 -1.48 10.32
C SER A 127 1.92 -0.49 9.73
N TYR A 128 1.79 0.81 10.04
CA TYR A 128 2.80 1.80 9.68
C TYR A 128 4.15 1.54 10.35
N TRP A 129 4.15 1.23 11.66
CA TRP A 129 5.37 0.89 12.39
C TRP A 129 6.00 -0.40 11.84
N GLU A 130 5.22 -1.45 11.66
CA GLU A 130 5.69 -2.73 11.10
C GLU A 130 6.32 -2.56 9.72
N ALA A 131 5.65 -1.85 8.80
CA ALA A 131 6.18 -1.59 7.47
C ALA A 131 7.53 -0.86 7.49
N ASN A 132 7.73 0.06 8.42
CA ASN A 132 9.03 0.72 8.59
C ASN A 132 10.09 -0.21 9.20
N MET A 133 9.72 -1.07 10.16
CA MET A 133 10.65 -2.02 10.77
C MET A 133 11.08 -3.11 9.79
N GLU A 134 10.22 -3.53 8.89
CA GLU A 134 10.55 -4.47 7.81
C GLU A 134 11.63 -3.93 6.86
N LEU A 135 11.70 -2.60 6.67
CA LEU A 135 12.72 -1.96 5.82
C LEU A 135 14.14 -2.05 6.38
N ILE A 136 14.31 -2.22 7.69
CA ILE A 136 15.63 -2.32 8.33
C ILE A 136 16.12 -3.78 8.46
N ASP A 137 15.39 -4.74 7.95
CA ASP A 137 15.85 -6.13 7.87
C ASP A 137 17.05 -6.25 6.92
N ILE A 138 17.87 -7.30 7.15
CA ILE A 138 19.09 -7.55 6.35
C ILE A 138 18.72 -7.79 4.87
N ILE A 139 17.61 -8.47 4.63
CA ILE A 139 17.04 -8.68 3.30
C ILE A 139 15.56 -8.28 3.38
N PRO A 140 15.25 -7.00 3.19
CA PRO A 140 13.87 -6.54 3.25
C PRO A 140 13.09 -7.07 2.05
N GLU A 141 11.88 -7.55 2.27
CA GLU A 141 10.99 -8.00 1.20
C GLU A 141 10.65 -6.83 0.26
N PHE A 142 10.45 -5.64 0.81
CA PHE A 142 10.32 -4.40 0.05
C PHE A 142 11.67 -3.69 -0.04
N ASN A 143 12.38 -3.91 -1.16
CA ASN A 143 13.73 -3.38 -1.35
C ASN A 143 13.71 -1.94 -1.89
N LEU A 144 14.21 -0.98 -1.09
CA LEU A 144 14.37 0.42 -1.50
C LEU A 144 15.59 0.65 -2.41
N TYR A 145 16.57 -0.28 -2.42
CA TYR A 145 17.83 -0.16 -3.15
C TYR A 145 17.82 -0.81 -4.53
N GLU A 146 16.66 -1.20 -5.01
CA GLU A 146 16.51 -1.82 -6.33
C GLU A 146 16.83 -0.81 -7.45
N GLU A 147 17.88 -1.10 -8.23
CA GLU A 147 18.39 -0.17 -9.24
C GLU A 147 17.44 -0.01 -10.45
N PHE A 148 16.75 -1.09 -10.83
CA PHE A 148 15.93 -1.13 -12.04
C PHE A 148 14.48 -0.69 -11.81
N TRP A 149 14.06 -0.59 -10.56
CA TRP A 149 12.70 -0.17 -10.20
C TRP A 149 12.72 0.83 -9.04
N LYS A 150 13.18 2.04 -9.34
CA LYS A 150 13.31 3.12 -8.35
C LYS A 150 11.96 3.72 -8.00
N ILE A 151 11.79 4.04 -6.72
CA ILE A 151 10.68 4.85 -6.25
C ILE A 151 11.07 6.31 -6.34
N TYR A 152 10.29 7.10 -7.10
CA TYR A 152 10.51 8.52 -7.27
C TYR A 152 9.62 9.33 -6.33
N THR A 153 10.22 10.31 -5.66
CA THR A 153 9.49 11.25 -4.81
C THR A 153 10.08 12.65 -4.96
N LYS A 154 9.32 13.65 -4.54
CA LYS A 154 9.85 15.01 -4.43
C LYS A 154 10.80 15.05 -3.23
N GLY A 155 12.09 15.22 -3.46
CA GLY A 155 13.12 15.41 -2.44
C GLY A 155 13.58 16.87 -2.36
N ASP A 156 13.90 17.33 -1.15
CA ASP A 156 14.64 18.57 -0.96
C ASP A 156 16.13 18.30 -1.14
N ILE A 157 16.89 19.31 -1.56
CA ILE A 157 18.35 19.24 -1.60
C ILE A 157 18.85 19.48 -0.18
N ILE A 158 19.24 18.41 0.52
CA ILE A 158 19.74 18.44 1.88
C ILE A 158 21.12 17.76 1.95
N PRO A 159 21.98 18.13 2.93
CA PRO A 159 23.31 17.52 3.03
C PRO A 159 23.21 16.06 3.44
N PRO A 160 24.28 15.26 3.26
CA PRO A 160 24.36 13.92 3.84
C PRO A 160 24.15 13.94 5.36
N GLN A 161 23.76 12.79 5.92
CA GLN A 161 23.67 12.63 7.37
C GLN A 161 25.06 12.71 8.02
N TYR A 162 25.11 13.26 9.24
CA TYR A 162 26.30 13.30 10.09
C TYR A 162 26.15 12.35 11.28
N ILE A 163 27.15 11.50 11.50
CA ILE A 163 27.21 10.58 12.65
C ILE A 163 28.48 10.93 13.45
N SER A 164 28.29 11.34 14.71
CA SER A 164 29.38 11.67 15.62
C SER A 164 30.25 10.44 15.95
N ALA A 165 31.51 10.65 16.25
CA ALA A 165 32.42 9.57 16.65
C ALA A 165 31.98 8.82 17.93
N ASP A 166 31.24 9.48 18.82
CA ASP A 166 30.70 8.89 20.06
C ASP A 166 29.32 8.28 19.88
N ALA A 167 28.69 8.42 18.71
CA ALA A 167 27.37 7.88 18.44
C ALA A 167 27.41 6.36 18.22
N VAL A 168 26.34 5.67 18.61
CA VAL A 168 26.15 4.24 18.35
C VAL A 168 24.95 4.04 17.46
N THR A 169 25.13 3.35 16.33
CA THR A 169 24.02 3.02 15.41
C THR A 169 24.04 1.52 15.13
N ASP A 170 22.86 0.88 15.25
CA ASP A 170 22.70 -0.55 14.98
C ASP A 170 21.37 -0.81 14.29
N ARG A 171 21.39 -1.38 13.08
CA ARG A 171 20.21 -1.70 12.25
C ARG A 171 19.27 -0.51 12.09
N CYS A 172 19.72 0.55 11.46
CA CYS A 172 18.95 1.78 11.29
C CYS A 172 18.94 2.24 9.84
N LEU A 173 17.80 2.81 9.42
CA LEU A 173 17.75 3.69 8.26
C LEU A 173 17.82 5.14 8.74
N ILE A 174 18.76 5.92 8.18
CA ILE A 174 19.00 7.30 8.60
C ILE A 174 18.90 8.19 7.37
N GLY A 175 17.94 9.12 7.41
CA GLY A 175 17.66 10.07 6.34
C GLY A 175 18.75 11.13 6.18
N GLU A 176 18.79 11.75 5.01
CA GLU A 176 19.70 12.85 4.69
C GLU A 176 19.50 14.04 5.64
N GLY A 177 20.57 14.76 5.94
CA GLY A 177 20.55 15.91 6.86
C GLY A 177 20.37 15.56 8.33
N ALA A 178 20.27 14.29 8.70
CA ALA A 178 20.18 13.89 10.10
C ALA A 178 21.53 14.05 10.81
N GLU A 179 21.51 14.49 12.08
CA GLU A 179 22.69 14.63 12.95
C GLU A 179 22.57 13.70 14.15
N ILE A 180 23.47 12.72 14.27
CA ILE A 180 23.38 11.68 15.30
C ILE A 180 24.55 11.83 16.28
N TYR A 181 24.24 12.17 17.51
CA TYR A 181 25.17 12.29 18.65
C TYR A 181 24.89 11.28 19.77
N GLY A 182 23.74 10.58 19.71
CA GLY A 182 23.28 9.60 20.71
C GLY A 182 23.34 8.16 20.21
N GLU A 183 22.55 7.28 20.82
CA GLU A 183 22.45 5.86 20.49
C GLU A 183 21.12 5.57 19.75
N ILE A 184 21.17 4.81 18.66
CA ILE A 184 20.02 4.43 17.87
C ILE A 184 20.08 2.93 17.54
N HIS A 185 19.01 2.19 17.86
CA HIS A 185 18.90 0.77 17.60
C HIS A 185 17.57 0.42 16.95
N ASN A 186 17.59 -0.41 15.90
CA ASN A 186 16.39 -0.93 15.21
C ASN A 186 15.36 0.19 14.92
N SER A 187 15.79 1.27 14.29
CA SER A 187 14.95 2.48 14.16
C SER A 187 15.08 3.11 12.78
N VAL A 188 14.04 3.83 12.39
CA VAL A 188 14.02 4.63 11.16
C VAL A 188 14.03 6.11 11.54
N ILE A 189 15.04 6.83 11.08
CA ILE A 189 15.27 8.25 11.35
C ILE A 189 15.04 9.04 10.06
N GLY A 190 14.06 9.93 10.10
CA GLY A 190 13.71 10.77 8.96
C GLY A 190 14.74 11.87 8.67
N PRO A 191 14.56 12.58 7.56
CA PRO A 191 15.46 13.68 7.17
C PRO A 191 15.48 14.84 8.17
N ASN A 192 16.64 15.49 8.33
CA ASN A 192 16.84 16.66 9.20
C ASN A 192 16.48 16.41 10.68
N VAL A 193 16.66 15.19 11.18
CA VAL A 193 16.45 14.84 12.59
C VAL A 193 17.73 15.03 13.36
N VAL A 194 17.65 15.57 14.59
CA VAL A 194 18.79 15.70 15.49
C VAL A 194 18.61 14.80 16.71
N ILE A 195 19.47 13.79 16.83
CA ILE A 195 19.51 12.92 18.03
C ILE A 195 20.65 13.42 18.93
N GLY A 196 20.30 14.09 20.00
CA GLY A 196 21.21 14.72 20.94
C GLY A 196 22.08 13.73 21.73
N LYS A 197 23.19 14.21 22.26
CA LYS A 197 24.12 13.42 23.10
C LYS A 197 23.40 12.89 24.35
N GLY A 198 23.58 11.59 24.63
CA GLY A 198 22.94 10.91 25.75
C GLY A 198 21.50 10.43 25.47
N SER A 199 20.93 10.72 24.31
CA SER A 199 19.65 10.13 23.87
C SER A 199 19.84 8.68 23.48
N VAL A 200 18.82 7.84 23.78
CA VAL A 200 18.78 6.42 23.36
C VAL A 200 17.44 6.16 22.67
N ILE A 201 17.49 5.78 21.39
CA ILE A 201 16.32 5.50 20.57
C ILE A 201 16.32 4.00 20.23
N ARG A 202 15.16 3.35 20.42
CA ARG A 202 15.00 1.92 20.11
C ARG A 202 13.65 1.62 19.51
N GLY A 203 13.62 0.77 18.46
CA GLY A 203 12.38 0.29 17.83
C GLY A 203 11.43 1.41 17.41
N SER A 204 11.97 2.55 16.98
CA SER A 204 11.21 3.79 16.83
C SER A 204 11.30 4.37 15.44
N ILE A 205 10.28 5.13 15.06
CA ILE A 205 10.28 5.94 13.85
C ILE A 205 10.30 7.40 14.29
N ILE A 206 11.37 8.11 13.94
CA ILE A 206 11.48 9.55 14.19
C ILE A 206 11.24 10.27 12.87
N MET A 207 10.18 11.05 12.82
CA MET A 207 9.79 11.76 11.60
C MET A 207 10.69 12.96 11.33
N ARG A 208 10.63 13.42 10.07
CA ARG A 208 11.42 14.56 9.55
C ARG A 208 11.34 15.80 10.46
N ASN A 209 12.48 16.50 10.62
CA ASN A 209 12.63 17.76 11.37
C ASN A 209 12.38 17.67 12.90
N ALA A 210 12.53 16.50 13.52
CA ALA A 210 12.44 16.30 14.96
C ALA A 210 13.78 16.54 15.65
#